data_ffde84b82ee6cccab06ff63771bfa018
#
_entry.id   ffde84b82ee6cccab06ff63771bfa018
#
_cell.length_a   1.000
_cell.length_b   1.000
_cell.length_c   1.000
_cell.angle_alpha   90.00
_cell.angle_beta   90.00
_cell.angle_gamma   90.00
#
_symmetry.space_group_name_H-M   'P 1'
#
loop_
_entity.id
_entity.type
_entity.pdbx_description
1 polymer ?
#
loop_
_entity_poly.entity_id
_entity_poly.type
_entity_poly.pdbx_seq_one_letter_code
_entity_poly.pdbx_strand_id
1 'polypeptide(L)'
;MATTAVDTEQLILDAAARCVRRYGLRRTTMDEVARLAGVSRGTVHRYFRDKETLLREVLSRADSEVMRDITAAMDAHPTLLEQIVALALRTRAYEEEALLELRDTEPEVVAVMLTSGAGPMLGRWVDVLAPYLEAAVARGEVRADLDVRRASEWTMRIILSLQTTPSVTFDRTAPDDLRAFLTDHLVTGFGPPANPPSSRSRK
;
A
#
# COMPACT_ATOMS: atom_id res chain seq x y z
N MET A 1 19.47 -5.60 33.01
CA MET A 1 18.86 -6.66 32.20
C MET A 1 19.59 -6.68 30.86
N ALA A 2 20.13 -7.81 30.42
CA ALA A 2 20.80 -7.90 29.13
C ALA A 2 19.76 -7.81 28.02
N THR A 3 19.83 -6.77 27.19
CA THR A 3 19.01 -6.62 25.99
C THR A 3 19.34 -7.76 25.02
N THR A 4 18.34 -8.51 24.56
CA THR A 4 18.56 -9.58 23.60
C THR A 4 18.99 -9.03 22.24
N ALA A 5 19.59 -9.85 21.37
CA ALA A 5 20.00 -9.41 20.03
C ALA A 5 18.80 -8.90 19.21
N VAL A 6 17.64 -9.53 19.34
CA VAL A 6 16.38 -9.11 18.72
C VAL A 6 15.93 -7.73 19.22
N ASP A 7 16.03 -7.48 20.53
CA ASP A 7 15.68 -6.18 21.11
C ASP A 7 16.60 -5.06 20.60
N THR A 8 17.89 -5.36 20.40
CA THR A 8 18.88 -4.36 19.90
C THR A 8 18.62 -4.00 18.45
N GLU A 9 18.33 -4.97 17.60
CA GLU A 9 17.97 -4.73 16.20
C GLU A 9 16.72 -3.86 16.10
N GLN A 10 15.70 -4.20 16.88
CA GLN A 10 14.46 -3.46 16.98
C GLN A 10 14.69 -1.99 17.42
N LEU A 11 15.53 -1.76 18.44
CA LEU A 11 15.87 -0.42 18.89
C LEU A 11 16.57 0.41 17.79
N ILE A 12 17.43 -0.23 17.00
CA ILE A 12 18.13 0.43 15.88
C ILE A 12 17.13 0.80 14.77
N LEU A 13 16.22 -0.11 14.40
CA LEU A 13 15.21 0.13 13.39
C LEU A 13 14.23 1.24 13.80
N ASP A 14 13.78 1.24 15.06
CA ASP A 14 12.91 2.28 15.60
C ASP A 14 13.61 3.66 15.64
N ALA A 15 14.89 3.69 16.00
CA ALA A 15 15.68 4.91 15.96
C ALA A 15 15.87 5.42 14.53
N ALA A 16 16.15 4.52 13.59
CA ALA A 16 16.30 4.84 12.17
C ALA A 16 14.98 5.38 11.58
N ALA A 17 13.85 4.76 11.90
CA ALA A 17 12.53 5.24 11.49
C ALA A 17 12.24 6.66 12.03
N ARG A 18 12.63 6.97 13.30
CA ARG A 18 12.53 8.31 13.86
C ARG A 18 13.45 9.31 13.15
N CYS A 19 14.68 8.91 12.80
CA CYS A 19 15.60 9.74 12.02
C CYS A 19 15.03 10.08 10.64
N VAL A 20 14.50 9.07 9.94
CA VAL A 20 13.87 9.26 8.62
C VAL A 20 12.70 10.23 8.68
N ARG A 21 11.79 10.06 9.64
CA ARG A 21 10.67 11.01 9.82
C ARG A 21 11.13 12.44 10.11
N ARG A 22 12.20 12.60 10.91
CA ARG A 22 12.66 13.92 11.34
C ARG A 22 13.54 14.65 10.35
N TYR A 23 14.39 13.92 9.61
CA TYR A 23 15.45 14.49 8.79
C TYR A 23 15.37 14.10 7.32
N GLY A 24 14.49 13.17 6.95
CA GLY A 24 14.42 12.54 5.63
C GLY A 24 15.47 11.43 5.44
N LEU A 25 15.30 10.66 4.36
CA LEU A 25 16.18 9.54 4.02
C LEU A 25 17.64 9.99 3.77
N ARG A 26 17.80 11.10 3.04
CA ARG A 26 19.13 11.61 2.63
C ARG A 26 19.98 12.05 3.83
N ARG A 27 19.39 12.74 4.79
CA ARG A 27 20.08 13.31 5.96
C ARG A 27 20.27 12.33 7.11
N THR A 28 19.53 11.22 7.14
CA THR A 28 19.72 10.15 8.12
C THR A 28 21.14 9.59 8.02
N THR A 29 21.85 9.46 9.14
CA THR A 29 23.20 8.88 9.21
C THR A 29 23.27 7.76 10.23
N MET A 30 24.21 6.82 10.05
CA MET A 30 24.45 5.71 10.99
C MET A 30 24.81 6.21 12.39
N ASP A 31 25.53 7.33 12.47
CA ASP A 31 25.94 7.94 13.74
C ASP A 31 24.73 8.52 14.50
N GLU A 32 23.83 9.19 13.81
CA GLU A 32 22.61 9.74 14.39
C GLU A 32 21.67 8.62 14.87
N VAL A 33 21.56 7.56 14.08
CA VAL A 33 20.79 6.37 14.48
C VAL A 33 21.39 5.70 15.72
N ALA A 34 22.72 5.53 15.78
CA ALA A 34 23.39 4.97 16.94
C ALA A 34 23.12 5.81 18.21
N ARG A 35 23.25 7.14 18.08
CA ARG A 35 22.98 8.09 19.18
C ARG A 35 21.53 7.99 19.66
N LEU A 36 20.56 7.93 18.74
CA LEU A 36 19.14 7.89 19.07
C LEU A 36 18.69 6.51 19.60
N ALA A 37 19.34 5.43 19.16
CA ALA A 37 19.13 4.06 19.65
C ALA A 37 19.82 3.79 21.02
N GLY A 38 20.73 4.69 21.46
CA GLY A 38 21.50 4.48 22.68
C GLY A 38 22.54 3.37 22.60
N VAL A 39 23.04 3.09 21.38
CA VAL A 39 24.06 2.06 21.14
C VAL A 39 25.32 2.64 20.50
N SER A 40 26.42 1.86 20.46
CA SER A 40 27.61 2.30 19.76
C SER A 40 27.42 2.25 18.23
N ARG A 41 28.17 3.10 17.48
CA ARG A 41 28.24 3.02 16.01
C ARG A 41 28.64 1.61 15.54
N GLY A 42 29.62 0.97 16.21
CA GLY A 42 30.04 -0.39 15.91
C GLY A 42 28.91 -1.41 16.11
N THR A 43 28.01 -1.16 17.07
CA THR A 43 26.81 -1.99 17.26
C THR A 43 25.88 -1.86 16.05
N VAL A 44 25.59 -0.64 15.57
CA VAL A 44 24.76 -0.45 14.39
C VAL A 44 25.35 -1.12 13.17
N HIS A 45 26.70 -0.98 12.92
CA HIS A 45 27.37 -1.63 11.80
C HIS A 45 27.41 -3.17 11.89
N ARG A 46 27.32 -3.74 13.07
CA ARG A 46 27.22 -5.19 13.25
C ARG A 46 25.88 -5.75 12.79
N TYR A 47 24.77 -4.98 12.95
CA TYR A 47 23.43 -5.38 12.50
C TYR A 47 23.17 -5.00 11.05
N PHE A 48 23.61 -3.81 10.65
CA PHE A 48 23.37 -3.25 9.33
C PHE A 48 24.71 -2.81 8.70
N ARG A 49 25.10 -3.52 7.66
CA ARG A 49 26.36 -3.32 6.96
C ARG A 49 26.60 -1.85 6.55
N ASP A 50 25.53 -1.19 6.05
CA ASP A 50 25.57 0.17 5.56
C ASP A 50 24.21 0.85 5.73
N LYS A 51 24.17 2.16 5.49
CA LYS A 51 22.97 2.99 5.57
C LYS A 51 21.88 2.50 4.63
N GLU A 52 22.22 2.08 3.42
CA GLU A 52 21.24 1.64 2.42
C GLU A 52 20.50 0.38 2.90
N THR A 53 21.22 -0.58 3.45
CA THR A 53 20.64 -1.79 4.04
C THR A 53 19.73 -1.46 5.20
N LEU A 54 20.17 -0.56 6.11
CA LEU A 54 19.34 -0.10 7.24
C LEU A 54 18.05 0.58 6.76
N LEU A 55 18.16 1.51 5.81
CA LEU A 55 16.99 2.25 5.30
C LEU A 55 16.03 1.33 4.53
N ARG A 56 16.55 0.37 3.77
CA ARG A 56 15.73 -0.63 3.08
C ARG A 56 14.91 -1.45 4.08
N GLU A 57 15.49 -1.85 5.20
CA GLU A 57 14.79 -2.60 6.24
C GLU A 57 13.74 -1.75 6.96
N VAL A 58 14.05 -0.49 7.25
CA VAL A 58 13.07 0.47 7.82
C VAL A 58 11.88 0.64 6.88
N LEU A 59 12.11 0.83 5.59
CA LEU A 59 11.03 1.00 4.60
C LEU A 59 10.22 -0.28 4.42
N SER A 60 10.87 -1.45 4.36
CA SER A 60 10.20 -2.75 4.27
C SER A 60 9.31 -3.03 5.47
N ARG A 61 9.76 -2.67 6.66
CA ARG A 61 8.98 -2.80 7.89
C ARG A 61 7.78 -1.87 7.90
N ALA A 62 7.97 -0.60 7.55
CA ALA A 62 6.89 0.36 7.44
C ALA A 62 5.83 -0.12 6.44
N ASP A 63 6.24 -0.59 5.26
CA ASP A 63 5.35 -1.16 4.25
C ASP A 63 4.56 -2.37 4.78
N SER A 64 5.20 -3.25 5.55
CA SER A 64 4.55 -4.42 6.16
C SER A 64 3.53 -4.03 7.25
N GLU A 65 3.79 -2.97 8.00
CA GLU A 65 2.85 -2.42 8.98
C GLU A 65 1.63 -1.81 8.29
N VAL A 66 1.84 -1.06 7.22
CA VAL A 66 0.78 -0.50 6.35
C VAL A 66 -0.09 -1.62 5.79
N MET A 67 0.53 -2.63 5.20
CA MET A 67 -0.20 -3.76 4.63
C MET A 67 -1.07 -4.47 5.65
N ARG A 68 -0.55 -4.72 6.87
CA ARG A 68 -1.32 -5.34 7.95
C ARG A 68 -2.53 -4.50 8.38
N ASP A 69 -2.35 -3.20 8.50
CA ASP A 69 -3.41 -2.30 8.91
C ASP A 69 -4.51 -2.20 7.84
N ILE A 70 -4.12 -2.13 6.57
CA ILE A 70 -5.05 -2.09 5.45
C ILE A 70 -5.80 -3.43 5.32
N THR A 71 -5.10 -4.57 5.41
CA THR A 71 -5.75 -5.89 5.34
C THR A 71 -6.71 -6.10 6.50
N ALA A 72 -6.36 -5.67 7.72
CA ALA A 72 -7.27 -5.71 8.86
C ALA A 72 -8.54 -4.86 8.63
N ALA A 73 -8.41 -3.69 7.98
CA ALA A 73 -9.55 -2.87 7.60
C ALA A 73 -10.42 -3.56 6.52
N MET A 74 -9.80 -4.22 5.54
CA MET A 74 -10.53 -4.99 4.51
C MET A 74 -11.27 -6.20 5.12
N ASP A 75 -10.62 -6.93 6.04
CA ASP A 75 -11.19 -8.12 6.69
C ASP A 75 -12.44 -7.82 7.53
N ALA A 76 -12.63 -6.56 7.94
CA ALA A 76 -13.83 -6.13 8.66
C ALA A 76 -15.09 -6.08 7.75
N HIS A 77 -14.94 -6.28 6.44
CA HIS A 77 -16.03 -6.13 5.48
C HIS A 77 -16.33 -7.43 4.73
N PRO A 78 -17.63 -7.77 4.52
CA PRO A 78 -18.03 -9.06 3.96
C PRO A 78 -17.97 -9.10 2.42
N THR A 79 -18.05 -7.97 1.73
CA THR A 79 -18.13 -7.92 0.26
C THR A 79 -16.87 -7.33 -0.37
N LEU A 80 -16.56 -7.73 -1.60
CA LEU A 80 -15.41 -7.20 -2.34
C LEU A 80 -15.45 -5.67 -2.48
N LEU A 81 -16.62 -5.10 -2.77
CA LEU A 81 -16.79 -3.65 -2.88
C LEU A 81 -16.36 -2.95 -1.60
N GLU A 82 -16.88 -3.38 -0.46
CA GLU A 82 -16.56 -2.76 0.84
C GLU A 82 -15.07 -2.92 1.19
N GLN A 83 -14.49 -4.08 0.87
CA GLN A 83 -13.07 -4.35 1.06
C GLN A 83 -12.20 -3.40 0.22
N ILE A 84 -12.57 -3.16 -1.05
CA ILE A 84 -11.82 -2.22 -1.92
C ILE A 84 -12.04 -0.76 -1.48
N VAL A 85 -13.23 -0.39 -1.02
CA VAL A 85 -13.49 0.93 -0.43
C VAL A 85 -12.61 1.14 0.81
N ALA A 86 -12.55 0.16 1.71
CA ALA A 86 -11.70 0.20 2.90
C ALA A 86 -10.22 0.33 2.53
N LEU A 87 -9.74 -0.44 1.53
CA LEU A 87 -8.40 -0.32 0.97
C LEU A 87 -8.13 1.11 0.49
N ALA A 88 -9.00 1.69 -0.32
CA ALA A 88 -8.81 3.02 -0.88
C ALA A 88 -8.77 4.12 0.19
N LEU A 89 -9.68 4.08 1.16
CA LEU A 89 -9.74 5.04 2.27
C LEU A 89 -8.53 4.91 3.19
N ARG A 90 -8.11 3.68 3.49
CA ARG A 90 -6.99 3.42 4.40
C ARG A 90 -5.65 3.80 3.77
N THR A 91 -5.44 3.45 2.51
CA THR A 91 -4.23 3.82 1.77
C THR A 91 -4.10 5.34 1.67
N ARG A 92 -5.22 6.03 1.51
CA ARG A 92 -5.24 7.50 1.49
C ARG A 92 -4.87 8.11 2.85
N ALA A 93 -5.46 7.63 3.95
CA ALA A 93 -5.12 8.11 5.30
C ALA A 93 -3.62 7.96 5.56
N TYR A 94 -3.03 6.88 5.07
CA TYR A 94 -1.60 6.62 5.18
C TYR A 94 -0.76 7.60 4.37
N GLU A 95 -1.22 7.99 3.17
CA GLU A 95 -0.56 9.00 2.34
C GLU A 95 -0.54 10.36 3.05
N GLU A 96 -1.65 10.74 3.67
CA GLU A 96 -1.76 12.00 4.42
C GLU A 96 -0.85 12.03 5.66
N GLU A 97 -0.65 10.89 6.35
CA GLU A 97 0.16 10.83 7.57
C GLU A 97 1.67 10.62 7.32
N ALA A 98 2.02 9.75 6.39
CA ALA A 98 3.40 9.26 6.22
C ALA A 98 4.13 9.85 5.01
N LEU A 99 3.43 10.16 3.92
CA LEU A 99 4.04 10.63 2.67
C LEU A 99 4.08 12.15 2.55
N LEU A 100 3.27 12.90 3.32
CA LEU A 100 3.27 14.37 3.24
C LEU A 100 4.66 14.95 3.53
N GLU A 101 5.30 14.53 4.63
CA GLU A 101 6.66 14.99 4.95
C GLU A 101 7.69 14.57 3.90
N LEU A 102 7.55 13.35 3.35
CA LEU A 102 8.46 12.85 2.33
C LEU A 102 8.25 13.54 0.98
N ARG A 103 7.02 13.87 0.61
CA ARG A 103 6.71 14.65 -0.60
C ARG A 103 7.32 16.04 -0.57
N ASP A 104 7.30 16.68 0.60
CA ASP A 104 7.83 18.03 0.76
C ASP A 104 9.37 18.04 0.84
N THR A 105 9.97 17.01 1.41
CA THR A 105 11.42 16.94 1.62
C THR A 105 12.17 16.19 0.51
N GLU A 106 11.56 15.19 -0.09
CA GLU A 106 12.20 14.30 -1.09
C GLU A 106 11.21 13.92 -2.23
N PRO A 107 10.64 14.89 -2.97
CA PRO A 107 9.61 14.63 -3.99
C PRO A 107 10.09 13.69 -5.10
N GLU A 108 11.38 13.73 -5.44
CA GLU A 108 11.98 12.85 -6.45
C GLU A 108 11.95 11.37 -6.02
N VAL A 109 12.19 11.10 -4.73
CA VAL A 109 12.13 9.74 -4.19
C VAL A 109 10.71 9.20 -4.25
N VAL A 110 9.73 10.03 -3.85
CA VAL A 110 8.31 9.67 -3.94
C VAL A 110 7.88 9.42 -5.39
N ALA A 111 8.31 10.28 -6.32
CA ALA A 111 8.00 10.11 -7.74
C ALA A 111 8.55 8.78 -8.28
N VAL A 112 9.79 8.41 -7.94
CA VAL A 112 10.38 7.13 -8.34
C VAL A 112 9.62 5.96 -7.71
N MET A 113 9.29 6.02 -6.42
CA MET A 113 8.55 4.98 -5.71
C MET A 113 7.17 4.72 -6.33
N LEU A 114 6.48 5.77 -6.77
CA LEU A 114 5.13 5.68 -7.36
C LEU A 114 5.12 5.41 -8.88
N THR A 115 6.29 5.42 -9.54
CA THR A 115 6.41 5.23 -10.99
C THR A 115 7.34 4.07 -11.33
N SER A 116 8.57 4.35 -11.75
CA SER A 116 9.52 3.33 -12.20
C SER A 116 9.91 2.31 -11.13
N GLY A 117 9.87 2.69 -9.85
CA GLY A 117 10.13 1.84 -8.69
C GLY A 117 8.92 1.07 -8.15
N ALA A 118 7.71 1.30 -8.70
CA ALA A 118 6.48 0.75 -8.18
C ALA A 118 6.31 -0.77 -8.36
N GLY A 119 7.07 -1.39 -9.26
CA GLY A 119 6.90 -2.81 -9.63
C GLY A 119 6.92 -3.78 -8.44
N PRO A 120 7.94 -3.77 -7.56
CA PRO A 120 7.96 -4.65 -6.40
C PRO A 120 6.80 -4.42 -5.42
N MET A 121 6.38 -3.18 -5.21
CA MET A 121 5.23 -2.83 -4.39
C MET A 121 3.94 -3.37 -5.01
N LEU A 122 3.70 -3.14 -6.30
CA LEU A 122 2.55 -3.67 -7.02
C LEU A 122 2.49 -5.19 -6.94
N GLY A 123 3.64 -5.88 -7.08
CA GLY A 123 3.72 -7.34 -6.96
C GLY A 123 3.21 -7.83 -5.59
N ARG A 124 3.67 -7.21 -4.51
CA ARG A 124 3.19 -7.55 -3.15
C ARG A 124 1.68 -7.30 -2.99
N TRP A 125 1.18 -6.17 -3.48
CA TRP A 125 -0.25 -5.87 -3.42
C TRP A 125 -1.09 -6.83 -4.25
N VAL A 126 -0.60 -7.29 -5.40
CA VAL A 126 -1.27 -8.35 -6.17
C VAL A 126 -1.41 -9.63 -5.35
N ASP A 127 -0.34 -10.03 -4.65
CA ASP A 127 -0.36 -11.22 -3.79
C ASP A 127 -1.30 -11.07 -2.57
N VAL A 128 -1.42 -9.85 -2.02
CA VAL A 128 -2.36 -9.52 -0.94
C VAL A 128 -3.81 -9.51 -1.42
N LEU A 129 -4.09 -8.93 -2.59
CA LEU A 129 -5.46 -8.77 -3.11
C LEU A 129 -6.03 -10.04 -3.73
N ALA A 130 -5.18 -10.91 -4.30
CA ALA A 130 -5.64 -12.10 -5.00
C ALA A 130 -6.60 -12.97 -4.15
N PRO A 131 -6.35 -13.28 -2.87
CA PRO A 131 -7.27 -14.06 -2.04
C PRO A 131 -8.66 -13.41 -1.88
N TYR A 132 -8.75 -12.08 -1.82
CA TYR A 132 -10.04 -11.37 -1.72
C TYR A 132 -10.86 -11.51 -3.00
N LEU A 133 -10.21 -11.39 -4.17
CA LEU A 133 -10.88 -11.59 -5.45
C LEU A 133 -11.25 -13.07 -5.66
N GLU A 134 -10.40 -14.02 -5.26
CA GLU A 134 -10.73 -15.46 -5.29
C GLU A 134 -11.97 -15.77 -4.45
N ALA A 135 -12.02 -15.20 -3.24
CA ALA A 135 -13.18 -15.33 -2.35
C ALA A 135 -14.45 -14.69 -2.97
N ALA A 136 -14.31 -13.54 -3.65
CA ALA A 136 -15.42 -12.89 -4.36
C ALA A 136 -15.91 -13.72 -5.56
N VAL A 137 -15.02 -14.37 -6.30
CA VAL A 137 -15.38 -15.36 -7.34
C VAL A 137 -16.17 -16.50 -6.71
N ALA A 138 -15.70 -17.06 -5.61
CA ALA A 138 -16.35 -18.18 -4.92
C ALA A 138 -17.74 -17.80 -4.38
N ARG A 139 -17.95 -16.55 -3.96
CA ARG A 139 -19.26 -16.02 -3.53
C ARG A 139 -20.18 -15.60 -4.70
N GLY A 140 -19.67 -15.59 -5.93
CA GLY A 140 -20.43 -15.14 -7.11
C GLY A 140 -20.61 -13.62 -7.21
N GLU A 141 -19.82 -12.83 -6.49
CA GLU A 141 -19.82 -11.35 -6.56
C GLU A 141 -19.20 -10.85 -7.87
N VAL A 142 -18.30 -11.63 -8.45
CA VAL A 142 -17.62 -11.35 -9.72
C VAL A 142 -17.68 -12.58 -10.63
N ARG A 143 -17.40 -12.39 -11.92
CA ARG A 143 -17.44 -13.47 -12.91
C ARG A 143 -16.46 -14.60 -12.57
N ALA A 144 -16.86 -15.84 -12.86
CA ALA A 144 -16.09 -17.05 -12.53
C ALA A 144 -14.80 -17.21 -13.36
N ASP A 145 -14.71 -16.57 -14.53
CA ASP A 145 -13.56 -16.59 -15.44
C ASP A 145 -12.61 -15.40 -15.25
N LEU A 146 -12.74 -14.68 -14.12
CA LEU A 146 -11.89 -13.52 -13.81
C LEU A 146 -10.43 -13.96 -13.66
N ASP A 147 -9.52 -13.35 -14.43
CA ASP A 147 -8.08 -13.45 -14.15
C ASP A 147 -7.77 -12.63 -12.89
N VAL A 148 -7.76 -13.32 -11.75
CA VAL A 148 -7.64 -12.71 -10.42
C VAL A 148 -6.36 -11.88 -10.29
N ARG A 149 -5.22 -12.35 -10.82
CA ARG A 149 -3.96 -11.61 -10.68
C ARG A 149 -3.96 -10.31 -11.49
N ARG A 150 -4.49 -10.35 -12.72
CA ARG A 150 -4.65 -9.13 -13.54
C ARG A 150 -5.67 -8.17 -12.93
N ALA A 151 -6.77 -8.68 -12.40
CA ALA A 151 -7.77 -7.88 -11.71
C ALA A 151 -7.19 -7.23 -10.45
N SER A 152 -6.37 -7.94 -9.67
CA SER A 152 -5.65 -7.39 -8.51
C SER A 152 -4.70 -6.27 -8.93
N GLU A 153 -3.89 -6.48 -9.97
CA GLU A 153 -2.98 -5.45 -10.48
C GLU A 153 -3.75 -4.22 -10.98
N TRP A 154 -4.83 -4.43 -11.73
CA TRP A 154 -5.65 -3.34 -12.23
C TRP A 154 -6.29 -2.56 -11.09
N THR A 155 -6.84 -3.23 -10.08
CA THR A 155 -7.39 -2.60 -8.87
C THR A 155 -6.34 -1.70 -8.20
N MET A 156 -5.13 -2.21 -7.98
CA MET A 156 -4.08 -1.41 -7.37
C MET A 156 -3.65 -0.22 -8.21
N ARG A 157 -3.64 -0.34 -9.53
CA ARG A 157 -3.37 0.80 -10.42
C ARG A 157 -4.41 1.89 -10.27
N ILE A 158 -5.70 1.53 -10.15
CA ILE A 158 -6.77 2.51 -9.88
C ILE A 158 -6.58 3.15 -8.49
N ILE A 159 -6.33 2.37 -7.45
CA ILE A 159 -6.08 2.90 -6.10
C ILE A 159 -4.89 3.89 -6.11
N LEU A 160 -3.77 3.53 -6.73
CA LEU A 160 -2.62 4.43 -6.87
C LEU A 160 -2.95 5.69 -7.66
N SER A 161 -3.72 5.58 -8.73
CA SER A 161 -4.19 6.75 -9.50
C SER A 161 -5.04 7.68 -8.63
N LEU A 162 -5.95 7.13 -7.83
CA LEU A 162 -6.76 7.91 -6.90
C LEU A 162 -5.93 8.65 -5.84
N GLN A 163 -4.75 8.17 -5.52
CA GLN A 163 -3.82 8.82 -4.58
C GLN A 163 -2.97 9.90 -5.25
N THR A 164 -2.44 9.60 -6.42
CA THR A 164 -1.45 10.44 -7.09
C THR A 164 -2.06 11.55 -7.93
N THR A 165 -3.30 11.38 -8.40
CA THR A 165 -3.94 12.29 -9.34
C THR A 165 -5.24 12.85 -8.73
N PRO A 166 -5.42 14.20 -8.71
CA PRO A 166 -6.67 14.81 -8.27
C PRO A 166 -7.85 14.34 -9.11
N SER A 167 -8.99 14.09 -8.47
CA SER A 167 -10.25 13.86 -9.18
C SER A 167 -10.87 15.19 -9.64
N VAL A 168 -11.55 15.16 -10.79
CA VAL A 168 -12.26 16.33 -11.35
C VAL A 168 -13.77 16.13 -11.42
N THR A 169 -14.28 14.92 -11.17
CA THR A 169 -15.70 14.58 -11.35
C THR A 169 -16.38 14.08 -10.09
N PHE A 170 -15.64 13.72 -9.05
CA PHE A 170 -16.17 13.25 -7.77
C PHE A 170 -15.21 13.61 -6.63
N ASP A 171 -15.73 13.63 -5.40
CA ASP A 171 -14.90 13.84 -4.21
C ASP A 171 -14.33 12.51 -3.71
N ARG A 172 -13.06 12.23 -4.03
CA ARG A 172 -12.35 11.04 -3.56
C ARG A 172 -12.20 10.97 -2.02
N THR A 173 -12.52 12.07 -1.32
CA THR A 173 -12.46 12.17 0.14
C THR A 173 -13.77 11.80 0.80
N ALA A 174 -14.87 11.89 0.06
CA ALA A 174 -16.18 11.49 0.51
C ALA A 174 -16.37 9.98 0.31
N PRO A 175 -16.61 9.19 1.38
CA PRO A 175 -16.76 7.74 1.26
C PRO A 175 -17.84 7.29 0.29
N ASP A 176 -18.95 8.02 0.23
CA ASP A 176 -20.09 7.68 -0.65
C ASP A 176 -19.76 7.92 -2.12
N ASP A 177 -19.09 9.03 -2.45
CA ASP A 177 -18.66 9.33 -3.82
C ASP A 177 -17.61 8.31 -4.30
N LEU A 178 -16.64 7.99 -3.43
CA LEU A 178 -15.65 6.98 -3.71
C LEU A 178 -16.28 5.59 -3.92
N ARG A 179 -17.27 5.24 -3.08
CA ARG A 179 -18.03 4.00 -3.20
C ARG A 179 -18.76 3.93 -4.55
N ALA A 180 -19.48 4.99 -4.93
CA ALA A 180 -20.18 5.07 -6.20
C ALA A 180 -19.21 4.88 -7.38
N PHE A 181 -18.10 5.61 -7.38
CA PHE A 181 -17.06 5.48 -8.40
C PHE A 181 -16.50 4.06 -8.51
N LEU A 182 -16.16 3.41 -7.38
CA LEU A 182 -15.64 2.04 -7.37
C LEU A 182 -16.69 1.02 -7.80
N THR A 183 -17.97 1.22 -7.45
CA THR A 183 -19.07 0.37 -7.89
C THR A 183 -19.22 0.41 -9.41
N ASP A 184 -19.34 1.60 -9.96
CA ASP A 184 -19.67 1.80 -11.37
C ASP A 184 -18.55 1.38 -12.33
N HIS A 185 -17.29 1.56 -11.92
CA HIS A 185 -16.16 1.44 -12.83
C HIS A 185 -15.24 0.26 -12.54
N LEU A 186 -15.17 -0.21 -11.29
CA LEU A 186 -14.28 -1.30 -10.90
C LEU A 186 -15.07 -2.59 -10.70
N VAL A 187 -15.98 -2.63 -9.73
CA VAL A 187 -16.67 -3.88 -9.36
C VAL A 187 -17.62 -4.32 -10.47
N THR A 188 -18.34 -3.39 -11.09
CA THR A 188 -19.20 -3.69 -12.24
C THR A 188 -18.41 -4.22 -13.45
N GLY A 189 -17.19 -3.72 -13.67
CA GLY A 189 -16.28 -4.23 -14.71
C GLY A 189 -15.81 -5.66 -14.47
N PHE A 190 -15.86 -6.15 -13.24
CA PHE A 190 -15.57 -7.54 -12.88
C PHE A 190 -16.82 -8.44 -12.88
N GLY A 191 -18.00 -7.83 -12.99
CA GLY A 191 -19.28 -8.55 -13.02
C GLY A 191 -19.41 -9.49 -14.23
N PRO A 192 -20.44 -10.36 -14.23
CA PRO A 192 -20.73 -11.18 -15.39
C PRO A 192 -20.99 -10.28 -16.62
N PRO A 193 -20.58 -10.70 -17.84
CA PRO A 193 -20.83 -9.94 -19.04
C PRO A 193 -22.34 -9.66 -19.15
N ALA A 194 -22.70 -8.41 -19.42
CA ALA A 194 -24.10 -8.08 -19.70
C ALA A 194 -24.58 -9.02 -20.81
N ASN A 195 -25.73 -9.68 -20.60
CA ASN A 195 -26.30 -10.54 -21.62
C ASN A 195 -26.32 -9.78 -22.95
N PRO A 196 -25.82 -10.37 -24.08
CA PRO A 196 -25.90 -9.72 -25.37
C PRO A 196 -27.37 -9.40 -25.63
N PRO A 197 -27.70 -8.24 -26.22
CA PRO A 197 -29.07 -7.89 -26.51
C PRO A 197 -29.69 -9.03 -27.32
N SER A 198 -30.79 -9.61 -26.82
CA SER A 198 -31.50 -10.68 -27.48
C SER A 198 -31.73 -10.27 -28.94
N SER A 199 -31.17 -11.03 -29.87
CA SER A 199 -31.36 -10.79 -31.31
C SER A 199 -32.86 -10.74 -31.57
N ARG A 200 -33.39 -9.50 -31.72
CA ARG A 200 -34.77 -9.35 -32.22
C ARG A 200 -34.84 -10.04 -33.56
N SER A 201 -35.48 -11.21 -33.57
CA SER A 201 -35.87 -11.87 -34.81
C SER A 201 -36.61 -10.88 -35.70
N ARG A 202 -35.94 -10.43 -36.76
CA ARG A 202 -36.65 -9.77 -37.87
C ARG A 202 -37.55 -10.81 -38.52
N LYS A 203 -38.84 -10.68 -38.30
CA LYS A 203 -39.83 -11.28 -39.20
C LYS A 203 -39.95 -10.44 -40.44
#